data_11db188c51273278cea7418ba3083e4c
#
_entry.id   11db188c51273278cea7418ba3083e4c
#
_cell.length_a   1.000
_cell.length_b   1.000
_cell.length_c   1.000
_cell.angle_alpha   90.00
_cell.angle_beta   90.00
_cell.angle_gamma   90.00
#
_symmetry.space_group_name_H-M   'P 1'
#
loop_
_entity.id
_entity.type
_entity.pdbx_description
1 polymer ?
#
loop_
_entity_poly.entity_id
_entity_poly.type
_entity_poly.pdbx_seq_one_letter_code
_entity_poly.pdbx_strand_id
1 'polypeptide(L)'
;MNKISIAVIGAGRIGAFHAKNLASHHKVKVKTIYDLNSNSAKKLANVLNSNVADNDKEIFEDKEIKAIFICSDTPSHIKYLELSHLYNKHAYCEKPIHLDINVVEKFLKKIKNHKNSIQLGFHRRFDPSHQKIKKILKSKKYG
;
A
#
# COMPACT_ATOMS: atom_id res chain seq x y z
N MET A 1 19.12 11.48 8.77
CA MET A 1 17.81 10.92 9.19
C MET A 1 17.71 9.48 8.72
N ASN A 2 17.31 8.55 9.59
CA ASN A 2 17.09 7.18 9.18
C ASN A 2 15.86 7.08 8.27
N LYS A 3 16.01 6.43 7.12
CA LYS A 3 14.90 6.18 6.19
C LYS A 3 13.93 5.16 6.78
N ILE A 4 12.64 5.33 6.52
CA ILE A 4 11.61 4.35 6.87
C ILE A 4 11.69 3.19 5.88
N SER A 5 11.97 2.00 6.39
CA SER A 5 11.98 0.78 5.57
C SER A 5 10.55 0.29 5.30
N ILE A 6 10.24 0.04 4.05
CA ILE A 6 8.94 -0.44 3.60
C ILE A 6 9.08 -1.67 2.72
N ALA A 7 8.00 -2.44 2.60
CA ALA A 7 7.88 -3.48 1.60
C ALA A 7 6.76 -3.16 0.60
N VAL A 8 6.90 -3.70 -0.61
CA VAL A 8 5.88 -3.64 -1.66
C VAL A 8 5.43 -5.06 -1.98
N ILE A 9 4.13 -5.30 -1.88
CA ILE A 9 3.48 -6.56 -2.25
C ILE A 9 2.72 -6.33 -3.55
N GLY A 10 3.09 -7.07 -4.58
CA GLY A 10 2.62 -6.88 -5.95
C GLY A 10 3.62 -6.05 -6.77
N ALA A 11 4.30 -6.71 -7.73
CA ALA A 11 5.30 -6.10 -8.62
C ALA A 11 4.77 -5.89 -10.05
N GLY A 12 3.45 -5.89 -10.22
CA GLY A 12 2.79 -5.54 -11.48
C GLY A 12 2.93 -4.05 -11.82
N ARG A 13 2.21 -3.58 -12.85
CA ARG A 13 2.30 -2.20 -13.32
C ARG A 13 2.13 -1.15 -12.22
N ILE A 14 1.11 -1.30 -11.36
CA ILE A 14 0.81 -0.32 -10.31
C ILE A 14 1.84 -0.42 -9.17
N GLY A 15 2.19 -1.64 -8.74
CA GLY A 15 3.23 -1.83 -7.73
C GLY A 15 4.59 -1.29 -8.16
N ALA A 16 4.98 -1.50 -9.41
CA ALA A 16 6.21 -0.95 -9.95
C ALA A 16 6.19 0.60 -10.00
N PHE A 17 5.05 1.20 -10.33
CA PHE A 17 4.88 2.66 -10.29
C PHE A 17 5.04 3.21 -8.86
N HIS A 18 4.33 2.63 -7.88
CA HIS A 18 4.46 3.03 -6.49
C HIS A 18 5.87 2.81 -5.94
N ALA A 19 6.46 1.64 -6.20
CA ALA A 19 7.79 1.32 -5.71
C ALA A 19 8.87 2.30 -6.20
N LYS A 20 8.82 2.70 -7.49
CA LYS A 20 9.73 3.71 -8.04
C LYS A 20 9.54 5.08 -7.40
N ASN A 21 8.30 5.53 -7.23
CA ASN A 21 8.00 6.80 -6.56
C ASN A 21 8.47 6.80 -5.10
N LEU A 22 8.27 5.70 -4.39
CA LEU A 22 8.73 5.54 -3.01
C LEU A 22 10.25 5.53 -2.90
N ALA A 23 10.93 4.84 -3.82
CA ALA A 23 12.40 4.78 -3.85
C ALA A 23 13.03 6.15 -4.11
N SER A 24 12.34 7.04 -4.87
CA SER A 24 12.81 8.41 -5.11
C SER A 24 12.62 9.34 -3.89
N HIS A 25 11.84 8.93 -2.90
CA HIS A 25 11.55 9.78 -1.74
C HIS A 25 12.67 9.68 -0.69
N HIS A 26 13.24 10.83 -0.30
CA HIS A 26 14.42 10.89 0.58
C HIS A 26 14.26 10.26 1.97
N LYS A 27 13.03 10.13 2.48
CA LYS A 27 12.71 9.51 3.79
C LYS A 27 12.37 8.04 3.74
N VAL A 28 12.35 7.41 2.55
CA VAL A 28 11.86 6.04 2.37
C VAL A 28 12.96 5.16 1.79
N LYS A 29 12.99 3.91 2.23
CA LYS A 29 13.76 2.82 1.63
C LYS A 29 12.81 1.68 1.26
N VAL A 30 12.68 1.38 -0.02
CA VAL A 30 12.02 0.15 -0.46
C VAL A 30 12.96 -1.00 -0.14
N LYS A 31 12.74 -1.66 1.00
CA LYS A 31 13.64 -2.73 1.49
C LYS A 31 13.40 -4.02 0.77
N THR A 32 12.12 -4.41 0.62
CA THR A 32 11.75 -5.73 0.13
C THR A 32 10.56 -5.66 -0.82
N ILE A 33 10.60 -6.49 -1.85
CA ILE A 33 9.53 -6.65 -2.84
C ILE A 33 9.09 -8.11 -2.84
N TYR A 34 7.79 -8.33 -2.89
CA TYR A 34 7.18 -9.65 -3.02
C TYR A 34 6.11 -9.64 -4.12
N ASP A 35 6.08 -10.69 -4.90
CA ASP A 35 5.04 -10.99 -5.88
C ASP A 35 4.92 -12.51 -6.03
N LEU A 36 3.71 -13.03 -6.27
CA LEU A 36 3.51 -14.44 -6.60
C LEU A 36 4.31 -14.86 -7.83
N ASN A 37 4.50 -13.95 -8.77
CA ASN A 37 5.43 -14.11 -9.88
C ASN A 37 6.83 -13.62 -9.45
N SER A 38 7.67 -14.56 -9.01
CA SER A 38 9.03 -14.25 -8.55
C SER A 38 9.89 -13.50 -9.57
N ASN A 39 9.67 -13.72 -10.87
CA ASN A 39 10.39 -13.00 -11.92
C ASN A 39 10.03 -11.52 -11.95
N SER A 40 8.76 -11.16 -11.72
CA SER A 40 8.31 -9.78 -11.60
C SER A 40 8.93 -9.10 -10.38
N ALA A 41 8.95 -9.78 -9.23
CA ALA A 41 9.59 -9.29 -8.02
C ALA A 41 11.09 -9.06 -8.24
N LYS A 42 11.81 -10.03 -8.80
CA LYS A 42 13.25 -9.94 -9.10
C LYS A 42 13.58 -8.78 -10.04
N LYS A 43 12.83 -8.63 -11.14
CA LYS A 43 13.04 -7.53 -12.10
C LYS A 43 12.90 -6.16 -11.41
N LEU A 44 11.87 -5.98 -10.61
CA LEU A 44 11.63 -4.71 -9.92
C LEU A 44 12.66 -4.48 -8.82
N ALA A 45 13.00 -5.49 -8.04
CA ALA A 45 14.01 -5.43 -6.98
C ALA A 45 15.39 -5.04 -7.52
N ASN A 46 15.81 -5.60 -8.64
CA ASN A 46 17.07 -5.25 -9.28
C ASN A 46 17.13 -3.77 -9.68
N VAL A 47 16.03 -3.22 -10.22
CA VAL A 47 15.96 -1.79 -10.60
C VAL A 47 16.08 -0.87 -9.38
N LEU A 48 15.57 -1.31 -8.22
CA LEU A 48 15.49 -0.48 -7.01
C LEU A 48 16.57 -0.80 -5.97
N ASN A 49 17.45 -1.76 -6.26
CA ASN A 49 18.42 -2.29 -5.30
C ASN A 49 17.75 -2.72 -3.98
N SER A 50 16.66 -3.48 -4.12
CA SER A 50 15.83 -4.00 -3.02
C SER A 50 16.01 -5.51 -2.89
N ASN A 51 15.62 -6.06 -1.74
CA ASN A 51 15.56 -7.51 -1.55
C ASN A 51 14.30 -8.08 -2.21
N VAL A 52 14.31 -9.38 -2.49
CA VAL A 52 13.12 -10.15 -2.86
C VAL A 52 12.79 -11.07 -1.70
N ALA A 53 11.52 -11.12 -1.30
CA ALA A 53 11.05 -12.12 -0.36
C ALA A 53 10.55 -13.36 -1.12
N ASP A 54 10.83 -14.55 -0.61
CA ASP A 54 10.32 -15.81 -1.17
C ASP A 54 8.86 -16.06 -0.77
N ASN A 55 8.42 -15.49 0.34
CA ASN A 55 7.04 -15.58 0.83
C ASN A 55 6.63 -14.29 1.58
N ASP A 56 5.34 -14.11 1.78
CA ASP A 56 4.80 -12.93 2.46
C ASP A 56 5.17 -12.88 3.96
N LYS A 57 5.36 -14.02 4.61
CA LYS A 57 5.72 -14.11 6.03
C LYS A 57 7.03 -13.39 6.35
N GLU A 58 8.04 -13.52 5.48
CA GLU A 58 9.32 -12.81 5.64
C GLU A 58 9.15 -11.29 5.75
N ILE A 59 8.19 -10.72 5.00
CA ILE A 59 7.91 -9.29 5.06
C ILE A 59 7.28 -8.89 6.38
N PHE A 60 6.29 -9.67 6.84
CA PHE A 60 5.54 -9.30 8.04
C PHE A 60 6.33 -9.53 9.31
N GLU A 61 7.21 -10.53 9.35
CA GLU A 61 8.08 -10.82 10.48
C GLU A 61 9.32 -9.90 10.57
N ASP A 62 9.71 -9.27 9.47
CA ASP A 62 10.84 -8.34 9.47
C ASP A 62 10.54 -7.07 10.29
N LYS A 63 11.17 -6.94 11.45
CA LYS A 63 10.97 -5.83 12.39
C LYS A 63 11.45 -4.47 11.85
N GLU A 64 12.31 -4.44 10.85
CA GLU A 64 12.76 -3.19 10.25
C GLU A 64 11.70 -2.60 9.31
N ILE A 65 10.88 -3.44 8.68
CA ILE A 65 9.80 -2.99 7.80
C ILE A 65 8.70 -2.37 8.67
N LYS A 66 8.41 -1.09 8.44
CA LYS A 66 7.41 -0.32 9.21
C LYS A 66 6.09 -0.17 8.48
N ALA A 67 6.10 -0.20 7.15
CA ALA A 67 4.90 -0.05 6.35
C ALA A 67 4.90 -1.00 5.15
N ILE A 68 3.71 -1.43 4.75
CA ILE A 68 3.45 -2.33 3.63
C ILE A 68 2.67 -1.57 2.56
N PHE A 69 3.15 -1.60 1.32
CA PHE A 69 2.42 -1.12 0.15
C PHE A 69 1.78 -2.30 -0.57
N ILE A 70 0.46 -2.45 -0.44
CA ILE A 70 -0.32 -3.54 -1.00
C ILE A 70 -0.83 -3.10 -2.38
N CYS A 71 -0.19 -3.63 -3.42
CA CYS A 71 -0.46 -3.35 -4.84
C CYS A 71 -0.73 -4.64 -5.62
N SER A 72 -1.07 -5.71 -4.93
CA SER A 72 -1.43 -7.02 -5.48
C SER A 72 -2.84 -6.99 -6.10
N ASP A 73 -3.36 -8.14 -6.45
CA ASP A 73 -4.74 -8.31 -6.92
C ASP A 73 -5.76 -8.07 -5.79
N THR A 74 -6.94 -7.56 -6.16
CA THR A 74 -7.99 -7.18 -5.21
C THR A 74 -8.39 -8.28 -4.22
N PRO A 75 -8.52 -9.56 -4.61
CA PRO A 75 -8.86 -10.62 -3.67
C PRO A 75 -7.88 -10.79 -2.52
N SER A 76 -6.62 -10.43 -2.72
CA SER A 76 -5.58 -10.57 -1.69
C SER A 76 -5.47 -9.37 -0.73
N HIS A 77 -6.12 -8.24 -1.03
CA HIS A 77 -5.99 -7.02 -0.25
C HIS A 77 -6.35 -7.21 1.24
N ILE A 78 -7.50 -7.83 1.51
CA ILE A 78 -7.94 -8.07 2.90
C ILE A 78 -6.95 -8.94 3.65
N LYS A 79 -6.43 -10.01 3.04
CA LYS A 79 -5.39 -10.85 3.65
C LYS A 79 -4.21 -10.01 4.12
N TYR A 80 -3.67 -9.17 3.24
CA TYR A 80 -2.47 -8.39 3.58
C TYR A 80 -2.76 -7.23 4.54
N LEU A 81 -3.96 -6.68 4.52
CA LEU A 81 -4.40 -5.71 5.52
C LEU A 81 -4.56 -6.35 6.90
N GLU A 82 -5.10 -7.58 6.99
CA GLU A 82 -5.19 -8.33 8.24
C GLU A 82 -3.82 -8.70 8.79
N LEU A 83 -2.89 -9.12 7.94
CA LEU A 83 -1.51 -9.37 8.34
C LEU A 83 -0.83 -8.08 8.81
N SER A 84 -1.06 -6.94 8.13
CA SER A 84 -0.54 -5.65 8.58
C SER A 84 -1.05 -5.29 9.98
N HIS A 85 -2.34 -5.56 10.26
CA HIS A 85 -2.90 -5.38 11.59
C HIS A 85 -2.25 -6.32 12.62
N LEU A 86 -2.15 -7.61 12.32
CA LEU A 86 -1.59 -8.63 13.23
C LEU A 86 -0.14 -8.31 13.61
N TYR A 87 0.67 -7.90 12.63
CA TYR A 87 2.09 -7.59 12.84
C TYR A 87 2.38 -6.11 13.15
N ASN A 88 1.34 -5.33 13.47
CA ASN A 88 1.46 -3.90 13.80
C ASN A 88 2.26 -3.09 12.78
N LYS A 89 1.97 -3.28 11.48
CA LYS A 89 2.55 -2.52 10.37
C LYS A 89 1.59 -1.43 9.90
N HIS A 90 2.10 -0.28 9.49
CA HIS A 90 1.34 0.65 8.68
C HIS A 90 1.03 0.03 7.33
N ALA A 91 -0.08 0.38 6.71
CA ALA A 91 -0.44 -0.14 5.40
C ALA A 91 -0.96 0.95 4.46
N TYR A 92 -0.51 0.90 3.22
CA TYR A 92 -1.19 1.49 2.08
C TYR A 92 -1.77 0.34 1.25
N CYS A 93 -3.00 0.46 0.81
CA CYS A 93 -3.64 -0.54 -0.03
C CYS A 93 -4.28 0.11 -1.25
N GLU A 94 -4.04 -0.46 -2.43
CA GLU A 94 -4.72 -0.04 -3.65
C GLU A 94 -6.24 -0.28 -3.56
N LYS A 95 -6.96 0.50 -4.31
CA LYS A 95 -8.42 0.40 -4.43
C LYS A 95 -8.81 -0.75 -5.42
N PRO A 96 -9.97 -1.37 -5.25
CA PRO A 96 -10.83 -1.32 -4.07
C PRO A 96 -10.26 -2.20 -2.96
N ILE A 97 -10.68 -1.96 -1.71
CA ILE A 97 -10.26 -2.78 -0.58
C ILE A 97 -10.75 -4.23 -0.72
N HIS A 98 -11.98 -4.41 -1.21
CA HIS A 98 -12.59 -5.68 -1.60
C HIS A 98 -13.80 -5.41 -2.50
N LEU A 99 -14.29 -6.43 -3.23
CA LEU A 99 -15.48 -6.32 -4.09
C LEU A 99 -16.78 -6.54 -3.32
N ASP A 100 -16.75 -7.26 -2.20
CA ASP A 100 -17.90 -7.49 -1.31
C ASP A 100 -17.81 -6.57 -0.10
N ILE A 101 -18.83 -5.72 0.06
CA ILE A 101 -18.93 -4.77 1.17
C ILE A 101 -19.03 -5.46 2.54
N ASN A 102 -19.66 -6.63 2.62
CA ASN A 102 -19.78 -7.36 3.90
C ASN A 102 -18.40 -7.81 4.41
N VAL A 103 -17.48 -8.17 3.49
CA VAL A 103 -16.10 -8.52 3.84
C VAL A 103 -15.38 -7.28 4.37
N VAL A 104 -15.58 -6.11 3.74
CA VAL A 104 -14.99 -4.85 4.19
C VAL A 104 -15.50 -4.48 5.58
N GLU A 105 -16.81 -4.58 5.83
CA GLU A 105 -17.38 -4.26 7.14
C GLU A 105 -16.86 -5.17 8.25
N LYS A 106 -16.76 -6.48 7.99
CA LYS A 106 -16.16 -7.43 8.93
C LYS A 106 -14.71 -7.06 9.26
N PHE A 107 -13.93 -6.74 8.23
CA PHE A 107 -12.55 -6.30 8.39
C PHE A 107 -12.46 -5.03 9.23
N LEU A 108 -13.27 -4.00 8.94
CA LEU A 108 -13.26 -2.74 9.68
C LEU A 108 -13.62 -2.92 11.16
N LYS A 109 -14.57 -3.82 11.48
CA LYS A 109 -14.89 -4.18 12.88
C LYS A 109 -13.69 -4.82 13.58
N LYS A 110 -12.95 -5.70 12.87
CA LYS A 110 -11.78 -6.40 13.40
C LYS A 110 -10.63 -5.45 13.75
N ILE A 111 -10.42 -4.42 12.92
CA ILE A 111 -9.31 -3.48 13.10
C ILE A 111 -9.66 -2.21 13.89
N LYS A 112 -10.83 -2.14 14.53
CA LYS A 112 -11.30 -0.94 15.24
C LYS A 112 -10.27 -0.33 16.19
N ASN A 113 -9.43 -1.16 16.80
CA ASN A 113 -8.38 -0.76 17.74
C ASN A 113 -6.97 -0.78 17.12
N HIS A 114 -6.87 -0.76 15.78
CA HIS A 114 -5.57 -0.74 15.11
C HIS A 114 -4.82 0.56 15.42
N LYS A 115 -3.58 0.43 15.90
CA LYS A 115 -2.76 1.58 16.33
C LYS A 115 -2.02 2.26 15.18
N ASN A 116 -1.80 1.54 14.08
CA ASN A 116 -1.06 2.04 12.93
C ASN A 116 -2.00 2.59 11.85
N SER A 117 -1.48 3.41 10.96
CA SER A 117 -2.28 3.99 9.88
C SER A 117 -2.53 2.97 8.77
N ILE A 118 -3.79 2.90 8.32
CA ILE A 118 -4.19 2.23 7.09
C ILE A 118 -4.72 3.28 6.13
N GLN A 119 -4.15 3.37 4.94
CA GLN A 119 -4.56 4.31 3.89
C GLN A 119 -4.97 3.56 2.63
N LEU A 120 -6.12 3.94 2.06
CA LEU A 120 -6.56 3.44 0.76
C LEU A 120 -6.14 4.37 -0.37
N GLY A 121 -5.81 3.80 -1.52
CA GLY A 121 -5.33 4.45 -2.71
C GLY A 121 -6.38 5.25 -3.49
N PHE A 122 -7.16 6.10 -2.83
CA PHE A 122 -8.10 7.01 -3.47
C PHE A 122 -7.37 8.23 -4.05
N HIS A 123 -6.53 8.00 -5.07
CA HIS A 123 -5.64 9.00 -5.66
C HIS A 123 -6.35 10.29 -6.13
N ARG A 124 -7.63 10.21 -6.59
CA ARG A 124 -8.40 11.38 -7.01
C ARG A 124 -8.65 12.39 -5.89
N ARG A 125 -8.52 12.00 -4.62
CA ARG A 125 -8.56 12.94 -3.49
C ARG A 125 -7.40 13.94 -3.50
N PHE A 126 -6.31 13.58 -4.15
CA PHE A 126 -5.08 14.38 -4.26
C PHE A 126 -4.91 15.03 -5.64
N ASP A 127 -5.79 14.73 -6.59
CA ASP A 127 -5.78 15.32 -7.93
C ASP A 127 -6.18 16.80 -7.88
N PRO A 128 -5.36 17.73 -8.42
CA PRO A 128 -5.64 19.16 -8.34
C PRO A 128 -6.97 19.57 -9.00
N SER A 129 -7.33 18.94 -10.11
CA SER A 129 -8.58 19.23 -10.83
C SER A 129 -9.80 18.83 -10.00
N HIS A 130 -9.77 17.62 -9.39
CA HIS A 130 -10.83 17.17 -8.49
C HIS A 130 -10.92 18.03 -7.23
N GLN A 131 -9.79 18.48 -6.69
CA GLN A 131 -9.79 19.39 -5.55
C GLN A 131 -10.38 20.76 -5.91
N LYS A 132 -10.10 21.27 -7.12
CA LYS A 132 -10.69 22.53 -7.63
C LYS A 132 -12.20 22.41 -7.78
N ILE A 133 -12.68 21.33 -8.40
CA ILE A 133 -14.13 21.05 -8.53
C ILE A 133 -14.79 21.00 -7.14
N LYS A 134 -14.19 20.28 -6.19
CA LYS A 134 -14.72 20.20 -4.83
C LYS A 134 -14.80 21.58 -4.15
N LYS A 135 -13.81 22.47 -4.36
CA LYS A 135 -13.83 23.83 -3.83
C LYS A 135 -14.96 24.65 -4.44
N ILE A 136 -15.16 24.55 -5.76
CA ILE A 136 -16.21 25.24 -6.49
C ILE A 136 -17.60 24.80 -5.97
N LEU A 137 -17.84 23.49 -5.88
CA LEU A 137 -19.11 22.96 -5.37
C LEU A 137 -19.39 23.42 -3.92
N LYS A 138 -18.36 23.44 -3.06
CA LYS A 138 -18.50 23.89 -1.67
C LYS A 138 -18.80 25.39 -1.58
N SER A 139 -18.36 26.20 -2.55
CA SER A 139 -18.59 27.65 -2.53
C SER A 139 -20.05 28.05 -2.83
N LYS A 140 -20.87 27.10 -3.32
CA LYS A 140 -22.27 27.34 -3.76
C LYS A 140 -22.40 28.49 -4.78
N LYS A 141 -21.31 28.87 -5.45
CA LYS A 141 -21.29 30.02 -6.39
C LYS A 141 -22.08 29.75 -7.67
N TYR A 142 -22.29 28.48 -8.01
CA TYR A 142 -22.92 28.07 -9.26
C TYR A 142 -24.16 27.18 -9.05
N GLY A 143 -24.75 27.21 -7.87
CA GLY A 143 -25.91 26.40 -7.48
C GLY A 143 -25.59 25.35 -6.43
#